data_9dc08ffb0d52ae175aa576cf26b3dc11
#
_entry.id   9dc08ffb0d52ae175aa576cf26b3dc11
#
_cell.length_a   1.000
_cell.length_b   1.000
_cell.length_c   1.000
_cell.angle_alpha   90.00
_cell.angle_beta   90.00
_cell.angle_gamma   90.00
#
_symmetry.space_group_name_H-M   'P 1'
#
loop_
_entity.id
_entity.type
_entity.pdbx_description
1 polymer ?
#
loop_
_entity_poly.entity_id
_entity_poly.type
_entity_poly.pdbx_seq_one_letter_code
_entity_poly.pdbx_strand_id
1 'polypeptide(L)'
;MSWRAAIIIGAAAVLPAALAGASELDAAVRTVRTFNFRSLRAAVEDLTGTFGNRYPKGPAYLARLRELEQACGRALAAWPKDAAAGGKLAELARELERIKSEALLGNPLLNFDKLLLVKRGWKRPAAQAAPKRRGPLVSRFFTNYGAELALPVNHTSLASVPPAGWDNEIAELSPVRPDGKLTTLFRPPGSEYVGEIELHWNADRLLFTSAPGGRYRVFEMRSDGTGIRQVTPDDQPDVDNFDAAYLPNGKIIFASNASYQAVPCWNGLQTVACLYSIGPDGKGMRQLTFDQDEDSQPVVLNTGQVLY
;
A
#
# COMPACT_ATOMS: atom_id res chain seq x y z
N MET A 1 -7.01 -21.45 -7.34
CA MET A 1 -5.66 -21.12 -6.81
C MET A 1 -5.49 -19.62 -7.01
N SER A 2 -5.84 -18.82 -6.03
CA SER A 2 -5.71 -17.36 -6.07
C SER A 2 -4.52 -16.97 -5.18
N TRP A 3 -3.42 -16.57 -5.79
CA TRP A 3 -2.32 -15.92 -5.10
C TRP A 3 -2.73 -14.47 -4.84
N ARG A 4 -2.78 -14.08 -3.59
CA ARG A 4 -2.95 -12.69 -3.18
C ARG A 4 -1.60 -12.00 -3.26
N ALA A 5 -1.38 -11.21 -4.31
CA ALA A 5 -0.27 -10.27 -4.35
C ALA A 5 -0.79 -8.92 -3.85
N ALA A 6 -0.44 -8.53 -2.64
CA ALA A 6 -0.51 -7.14 -2.23
C ALA A 6 0.55 -6.37 -3.00
N ILE A 7 0.18 -5.77 -4.12
CA ILE A 7 1.06 -4.86 -4.85
C ILE A 7 0.97 -3.52 -4.14
N ILE A 8 1.98 -3.18 -3.36
CA ILE A 8 2.20 -1.80 -2.93
C ILE A 8 2.65 -1.04 -4.18
N ILE A 9 1.71 -0.52 -4.94
CA ILE A 9 2.00 0.49 -5.96
C ILE A 9 2.32 1.75 -5.17
N GLY A 10 3.60 2.08 -5.07
CA GLY A 10 4.05 3.38 -4.57
C GLY A 10 3.27 4.45 -5.33
N ALA A 11 2.40 5.18 -4.65
CA ALA A 11 1.67 6.28 -5.22
C ALA A 11 2.68 7.21 -5.88
N ALA A 12 2.56 7.40 -7.19
CA ALA A 12 3.17 8.54 -7.84
C ALA A 12 2.62 9.76 -7.07
N ALA A 13 3.46 10.36 -6.22
CA ALA A 13 3.13 11.58 -5.54
C ALA A 13 2.70 12.57 -6.64
N VAL A 14 1.45 12.98 -6.60
CA VAL A 14 1.01 14.21 -7.26
C VAL A 14 1.76 15.30 -6.50
N LEU A 15 2.94 15.64 -7.01
CA LEU A 15 3.71 16.77 -6.54
C LEU A 15 2.78 17.99 -6.62
N PRO A 16 2.69 18.78 -5.56
CA PRO A 16 1.94 20.03 -5.63
C PRO A 16 2.50 20.87 -6.78
N ALA A 17 1.64 21.65 -7.43
CA ALA A 17 1.90 22.52 -8.58
C ALA A 17 2.93 23.65 -8.34
N ALA A 18 3.93 23.44 -7.49
CA ALA A 18 4.95 24.40 -7.06
C ALA A 18 6.34 24.15 -7.66
N LEU A 19 6.45 23.33 -8.71
CA LEU A 19 7.64 23.32 -9.58
C LEU A 19 7.24 23.70 -11.02
N ALA A 20 6.49 24.76 -11.14
CA ALA A 20 6.31 25.48 -12.39
C ALA A 20 7.67 26.10 -12.79
N GLY A 21 8.43 25.40 -13.67
CA GLY A 21 9.69 25.92 -14.18
C GLY A 21 10.63 24.92 -14.85
N ALA A 22 10.49 23.62 -14.62
CA ALA A 22 11.21 22.64 -15.42
C ALA A 22 10.52 22.48 -16.77
N SER A 23 11.22 22.76 -17.86
CA SER A 23 10.67 22.54 -19.20
C SER A 23 10.32 21.06 -19.39
N GLU A 24 9.34 20.74 -20.25
CA GLU A 24 9.04 19.34 -20.63
C GLU A 24 10.30 18.59 -21.07
N LEU A 25 11.24 19.31 -21.67
CA LEU A 25 12.52 18.79 -22.09
C LEU A 25 13.39 18.38 -20.90
N ASP A 26 13.44 19.18 -19.82
CA ASP A 26 14.20 18.81 -18.61
C ASP A 26 13.61 17.57 -17.95
N ALA A 27 12.30 17.42 -17.97
CA ALA A 27 11.62 16.23 -17.50
C ALA A 27 11.98 15.00 -18.37
N ALA A 28 11.97 15.15 -19.68
CA ALA A 28 12.36 14.09 -20.61
C ALA A 28 13.83 13.68 -20.44
N VAL A 29 14.73 14.65 -20.32
CA VAL A 29 16.16 14.40 -20.05
C VAL A 29 16.35 13.64 -18.75
N ARG A 30 15.64 14.04 -17.68
CA ARG A 30 15.67 13.29 -16.40
C ARG A 30 15.17 11.86 -16.57
N THR A 31 14.01 11.67 -17.21
CA THR A 31 13.45 10.33 -17.46
C THR A 31 14.46 9.45 -18.16
N VAL A 32 15.05 9.92 -19.28
CA VAL A 32 16.02 9.13 -20.04
C VAL A 32 17.29 8.83 -19.23
N ARG A 33 17.80 9.79 -18.45
CA ARG A 33 19.00 9.59 -17.61
C ARG A 33 18.79 8.63 -16.46
N THR A 34 17.60 8.63 -15.85
CA THR A 34 17.31 7.84 -14.66
C THR A 34 16.61 6.52 -14.97
N PHE A 35 16.31 6.25 -16.24
CA PHE A 35 15.64 5.01 -16.62
C PHE A 35 16.49 3.79 -16.34
N ASN A 36 15.93 2.86 -15.59
CA ASN A 36 16.64 1.66 -15.18
C ASN A 36 16.41 0.51 -16.18
N PHE A 37 17.18 0.50 -17.27
CA PHE A 37 17.16 -0.56 -18.28
C PHE A 37 17.42 -1.94 -17.71
N ARG A 38 18.35 -2.05 -16.75
CA ARG A 38 18.71 -3.33 -16.13
C ARG A 38 17.53 -3.95 -15.38
N SER A 39 16.85 -3.16 -14.57
CA SER A 39 15.70 -3.66 -13.78
C SER A 39 14.54 -4.07 -14.68
N LEU A 40 14.22 -3.27 -15.71
CA LEU A 40 13.13 -3.64 -16.63
C LEU A 40 13.49 -4.89 -17.45
N ARG A 41 14.73 -5.00 -17.90
CA ARG A 41 15.21 -6.21 -18.61
C ARG A 41 15.07 -7.45 -17.75
N ALA A 42 15.56 -7.40 -16.50
CA ALA A 42 15.45 -8.52 -15.56
C ALA A 42 13.98 -8.90 -15.30
N ALA A 43 13.09 -7.94 -15.16
CA ALA A 43 11.65 -8.22 -15.00
C ALA A 43 11.05 -8.89 -16.24
N VAL A 44 11.40 -8.45 -17.44
CA VAL A 44 10.91 -9.06 -18.70
C VAL A 44 11.49 -10.47 -18.89
N GLU A 45 12.74 -10.68 -18.55
CA GLU A 45 13.40 -12.00 -18.59
C GLU A 45 12.70 -12.99 -17.63
N ASP A 46 12.42 -12.54 -16.39
CA ASP A 46 11.71 -13.34 -15.39
C ASP A 46 10.28 -13.67 -15.85
N LEU A 47 9.52 -12.68 -16.34
CA LEU A 47 8.18 -12.90 -16.88
C LEU A 47 8.18 -13.86 -18.08
N THR A 48 9.19 -13.75 -18.96
CA THR A 48 9.34 -14.63 -20.11
C THR A 48 9.64 -16.06 -19.66
N GLY A 49 10.56 -16.26 -18.72
CA GLY A 49 10.91 -17.55 -18.18
C GLY A 49 9.77 -18.21 -17.40
N THR A 50 9.09 -17.43 -16.57
CA THR A 50 8.01 -17.93 -15.69
C THR A 50 6.73 -18.27 -16.45
N PHE A 51 6.35 -17.44 -17.46
CA PHE A 51 5.05 -17.55 -18.11
C PHE A 51 5.10 -18.13 -19.54
N GLY A 52 6.26 -18.16 -20.17
CA GLY A 52 6.46 -18.73 -21.50
C GLY A 52 5.44 -18.20 -22.51
N ASN A 53 4.65 -19.10 -23.13
CA ASN A 53 3.64 -18.76 -24.14
C ASN A 53 2.52 -17.83 -23.63
N ARG A 54 2.35 -17.67 -22.32
CA ARG A 54 1.38 -16.73 -21.73
C ARG A 54 1.91 -15.28 -21.74
N TYR A 55 3.22 -15.09 -21.97
CA TYR A 55 3.85 -13.76 -22.10
C TYR A 55 4.62 -13.67 -23.43
N PRO A 56 3.92 -13.75 -24.59
CA PRO A 56 4.55 -13.97 -25.89
C PRO A 56 5.37 -12.78 -26.40
N LYS A 57 5.15 -11.58 -25.87
CA LYS A 57 5.87 -10.36 -26.30
C LYS A 57 7.22 -10.17 -25.62
N GLY A 58 7.59 -11.00 -24.64
CA GLY A 58 8.83 -10.87 -23.87
C GLY A 58 10.09 -10.71 -24.73
N PRO A 59 10.36 -11.60 -25.72
CA PRO A 59 11.53 -11.48 -26.59
C PRO A 59 11.56 -10.16 -27.39
N ALA A 60 10.40 -9.68 -27.86
CA ALA A 60 10.30 -8.42 -28.58
C ALA A 60 10.59 -7.21 -27.68
N TYR A 61 10.13 -7.23 -26.42
CA TYR A 61 10.47 -6.19 -25.44
C TYR A 61 11.96 -6.16 -25.14
N LEU A 62 12.61 -7.32 -24.98
CA LEU A 62 14.06 -7.38 -24.76
C LEU A 62 14.87 -6.81 -25.94
N ALA A 63 14.47 -7.12 -27.17
CA ALA A 63 15.11 -6.56 -28.35
C ALA A 63 14.92 -5.03 -28.39
N ARG A 64 13.70 -4.55 -28.16
CA ARG A 64 13.39 -3.13 -28.18
C ARG A 64 14.12 -2.34 -27.08
N LEU A 65 14.27 -2.90 -25.89
CA LEU A 65 15.03 -2.29 -24.79
C LEU A 65 16.50 -2.06 -25.15
N ARG A 66 17.13 -3.00 -25.87
CA ARG A 66 18.53 -2.82 -26.35
C ARG A 66 18.66 -1.67 -27.34
N GLU A 67 17.71 -1.57 -28.28
CA GLU A 67 17.69 -0.46 -29.26
C GLU A 67 17.49 0.89 -28.57
N LEU A 68 16.53 0.95 -27.63
CA LEU A 68 16.24 2.18 -26.88
C LEU A 68 17.42 2.60 -26.00
N GLU A 69 18.10 1.68 -25.34
CA GLU A 69 19.29 1.98 -24.54
C GLU A 69 20.39 2.64 -25.37
N GLN A 70 20.66 2.11 -26.56
CA GLN A 70 21.62 2.69 -27.50
C GLN A 70 21.16 4.06 -28.03
N ALA A 71 19.87 4.19 -28.38
CA ALA A 71 19.32 5.45 -28.88
C ALA A 71 19.37 6.55 -27.81
N CYS A 72 19.04 6.21 -26.55
CA CYS A 72 19.14 7.12 -25.41
C CYS A 72 20.59 7.58 -25.18
N GLY A 73 21.56 6.65 -25.24
CA GLY A 73 22.98 7.00 -25.11
C GLY A 73 23.44 7.99 -26.17
N ARG A 74 23.06 7.76 -27.45
CA ARG A 74 23.41 8.68 -28.57
C ARG A 74 22.76 10.05 -28.38
N ALA A 75 21.47 10.09 -28.04
CA ALA A 75 20.75 11.35 -27.85
C ALA A 75 21.29 12.17 -26.67
N LEU A 76 21.62 11.52 -25.56
CA LEU A 76 22.23 12.17 -24.39
C LEU A 76 23.64 12.71 -24.69
N ALA A 77 24.43 12.00 -25.51
CA ALA A 77 25.77 12.46 -25.89
C ALA A 77 25.72 13.68 -26.84
N ALA A 78 24.70 13.80 -27.68
CA ALA A 78 24.49 14.96 -28.54
C ALA A 78 23.94 16.18 -27.79
N TRP A 79 23.18 15.96 -26.72
CA TRP A 79 22.57 17.02 -25.89
C TRP A 79 23.58 17.63 -24.92
N PRO A 80 23.65 18.97 -24.69
CA PRO A 80 22.79 20.03 -25.25
C PRO A 80 23.32 20.69 -26.53
N LYS A 81 24.38 20.16 -27.14
CA LYS A 81 25.06 20.80 -28.29
C LYS A 81 24.20 20.82 -29.55
N ASP A 82 23.32 19.85 -29.69
CA ASP A 82 22.41 19.72 -30.82
C ASP A 82 20.96 19.92 -30.34
N ALA A 83 20.30 20.96 -30.85
CA ALA A 83 18.90 21.26 -30.52
C ALA A 83 17.94 20.15 -30.96
N ALA A 84 18.23 19.45 -32.08
CA ALA A 84 17.41 18.33 -32.52
C ALA A 84 17.43 17.14 -31.55
N ALA A 85 18.51 16.97 -30.79
CA ALA A 85 18.63 15.95 -29.76
C ALA A 85 17.58 16.12 -28.66
N GLY A 86 17.14 17.34 -28.37
CA GLY A 86 16.09 17.63 -27.40
C GLY A 86 14.74 17.01 -27.78
N GLY A 87 14.31 17.19 -29.04
CA GLY A 87 13.09 16.56 -29.54
C GLY A 87 13.18 15.04 -29.51
N LYS A 88 14.35 14.49 -29.85
CA LYS A 88 14.59 13.04 -29.78
C LYS A 88 14.54 12.49 -28.36
N LEU A 89 15.05 13.21 -27.38
CA LEU A 89 14.96 12.83 -25.96
C LEU A 89 13.52 12.81 -25.46
N ALA A 90 12.68 13.74 -25.90
CA ALA A 90 11.26 13.76 -25.56
C ALA A 90 10.50 12.54 -26.16
N GLU A 91 10.80 12.17 -27.40
CA GLU A 91 10.25 10.96 -28.02
C GLU A 91 10.69 9.69 -27.28
N LEU A 92 11.99 9.58 -26.99
CA LEU A 92 12.55 8.44 -26.29
C LEU A 92 11.98 8.30 -24.87
N ALA A 93 11.80 9.40 -24.14
CA ALA A 93 11.18 9.38 -22.82
C ALA A 93 9.75 8.81 -22.86
N ARG A 94 8.93 9.25 -23.82
CA ARG A 94 7.58 8.68 -24.02
C ARG A 94 7.61 7.20 -24.37
N GLU A 95 8.52 6.80 -25.26
CA GLU A 95 8.66 5.40 -25.67
C GLU A 95 9.12 4.51 -24.51
N LEU A 96 10.04 5.00 -23.65
CA LEU A 96 10.48 4.27 -22.45
C LEU A 96 9.33 4.03 -21.46
N GLU A 97 8.50 5.04 -21.21
CA GLU A 97 7.33 4.86 -20.33
C GLU A 97 6.29 3.92 -20.96
N ARG A 98 6.10 4.00 -22.28
CA ARG A 98 5.20 3.11 -23.02
C ARG A 98 5.64 1.66 -22.92
N ILE A 99 6.90 1.35 -23.25
CA ILE A 99 7.41 -0.03 -23.22
C ILE A 99 7.43 -0.59 -21.78
N LYS A 100 7.77 0.22 -20.80
CA LYS A 100 7.72 -0.15 -19.38
C LYS A 100 6.29 -0.53 -18.97
N SER A 101 5.31 0.31 -19.29
CA SER A 101 3.91 0.03 -19.00
C SER A 101 3.41 -1.22 -19.72
N GLU A 102 3.66 -1.36 -21.02
CA GLU A 102 3.22 -2.53 -21.78
C GLU A 102 3.85 -3.82 -21.28
N ALA A 103 5.16 -3.81 -21.00
CA ALA A 103 5.87 -4.97 -20.53
C ALA A 103 5.41 -5.42 -19.13
N LEU A 104 5.28 -4.49 -18.20
CA LEU A 104 4.89 -4.83 -16.81
C LEU A 104 3.41 -5.17 -16.69
N LEU A 105 2.53 -4.42 -17.36
CA LEU A 105 1.08 -4.69 -17.35
C LEU A 105 0.69 -5.89 -18.23
N GLY A 106 1.59 -6.37 -19.08
CA GLY A 106 1.45 -7.63 -19.80
C GLY A 106 1.60 -8.87 -18.94
N ASN A 107 1.91 -8.73 -17.65
CA ASN A 107 2.04 -9.84 -16.70
C ASN A 107 0.70 -10.62 -16.61
N PRO A 108 0.70 -11.94 -16.92
CA PRO A 108 -0.51 -12.76 -16.89
C PRO A 108 -1.20 -12.85 -15.52
N LEU A 109 -0.53 -12.48 -14.44
CA LEU A 109 -1.14 -12.40 -13.10
C LEU A 109 -2.00 -11.15 -12.91
N LEU A 110 -1.85 -10.13 -13.76
CA LEU A 110 -2.66 -8.91 -13.74
C LEU A 110 -3.94 -9.05 -14.59
N ASN A 111 -4.43 -10.27 -14.74
CA ASN A 111 -5.67 -10.57 -15.49
C ASN A 111 -6.91 -10.32 -14.60
N PHE A 112 -7.05 -9.09 -14.12
CA PHE A 112 -8.23 -8.61 -13.40
C PHE A 112 -8.46 -7.14 -13.70
N ASP A 113 -9.74 -6.74 -13.72
CA ASP A 113 -10.15 -5.41 -14.15
C ASP A 113 -10.22 -4.38 -13.02
N LYS A 114 -10.22 -4.84 -11.77
CA LYS A 114 -10.44 -4.00 -10.59
C LYS A 114 -9.38 -4.26 -9.53
N LEU A 115 -8.83 -3.20 -8.97
CA LEU A 115 -7.89 -3.24 -7.86
C LEU A 115 -8.40 -2.37 -6.72
N LEU A 116 -8.57 -2.97 -5.54
CA LEU A 116 -8.82 -2.23 -4.31
C LEU A 116 -7.50 -1.70 -3.75
N LEU A 117 -7.52 -0.44 -3.32
CA LEU A 117 -6.35 0.20 -2.74
C LEU A 117 -6.74 1.22 -1.67
N VAL A 118 -5.81 1.48 -0.76
CA VAL A 118 -5.89 2.65 0.13
C VAL A 118 -5.10 3.77 -0.52
N LYS A 119 -5.80 4.85 -0.90
CA LYS A 119 -5.15 6.10 -1.27
C LYS A 119 -4.88 6.86 0.02
N ARG A 120 -3.63 7.20 0.27
CA ARG A 120 -3.20 7.76 1.54
C ARG A 120 -2.40 9.03 1.33
N GLY A 121 -2.75 10.07 2.07
CA GLY A 121 -1.98 11.28 2.27
C GLY A 121 -1.99 11.66 3.74
N TRP A 122 -0.88 12.11 4.28
CA TRP A 122 -0.83 12.61 5.64
C TRP A 122 -0.74 14.14 5.62
N LYS A 123 -1.76 14.79 6.18
CA LYS A 123 -1.74 16.23 6.43
C LYS A 123 -1.05 16.46 7.76
N ARG A 124 0.27 16.62 7.72
CA ARG A 124 1.04 16.94 8.93
C ARG A 124 0.43 18.21 9.56
N PRO A 125 -0.08 18.15 10.80
CA PRO A 125 -0.56 19.34 11.48
C PRO A 125 0.59 20.36 11.59
N ALA A 126 0.36 21.61 11.23
CA ALA A 126 1.37 22.66 11.28
C ALA A 126 1.98 22.87 12.68
N ALA A 127 1.32 22.39 13.73
CA ALA A 127 1.77 22.48 15.12
C ALA A 127 2.73 21.35 15.56
N GLN A 128 2.94 20.33 14.74
CA GLN A 128 3.92 19.25 15.02
C GLN A 128 5.28 19.51 14.33
N ALA A 129 5.69 20.76 14.22
CA ALA A 129 7.12 21.06 14.22
C ALA A 129 7.72 20.35 15.44
N ALA A 130 8.72 19.48 15.21
CA ALA A 130 9.30 18.53 16.14
C ALA A 130 9.18 18.96 17.62
N PRO A 131 8.61 18.14 18.50
CA PRO A 131 8.48 18.51 19.88
C PRO A 131 9.85 18.86 20.43
N LYS A 132 10.03 20.10 20.89
CA LYS A 132 11.25 20.58 21.55
C LYS A 132 11.48 19.90 22.90
N ARG A 133 10.64 18.95 23.27
CA ARG A 133 10.76 18.16 24.49
C ARG A 133 11.30 16.77 24.18
N ARG A 134 12.26 16.34 25.01
CA ARG A 134 12.71 14.96 25.12
C ARG A 134 11.50 14.11 25.56
N GLY A 135 10.69 13.70 24.57
CA GLY A 135 9.73 12.63 24.76
C GLY A 135 10.46 11.30 24.99
N PRO A 136 9.80 10.26 25.51
CA PRO A 136 10.38 8.94 25.64
C PRO A 136 11.02 8.53 24.31
N LEU A 137 12.11 7.77 24.37
CA LEU A 137 12.90 7.30 23.22
C LEU A 137 12.04 6.75 22.07
N VAL A 138 10.89 6.18 22.43
CA VAL A 138 9.86 5.67 21.52
C VAL A 138 9.42 6.68 20.48
N SER A 139 9.09 7.90 20.85
CA SER A 139 8.58 8.91 19.91
C SER A 139 9.62 9.35 18.88
N ARG A 140 10.90 9.14 19.16
CA ARG A 140 12.02 9.51 18.26
C ARG A 140 12.31 8.46 17.21
N PHE A 141 12.13 7.18 17.54
CA PHE A 141 12.37 6.08 16.60
C PHE A 141 11.22 5.91 15.61
N PHE A 142 9.98 6.18 16.02
CA PHE A 142 8.79 5.83 15.25
C PHE A 142 8.19 6.97 14.43
N THR A 143 8.54 8.23 14.71
CA THR A 143 8.08 9.38 13.91
C THR A 143 8.79 9.54 12.57
N ASN A 144 9.91 8.84 12.36
CA ASN A 144 10.73 9.01 11.15
C ASN A 144 10.63 7.83 10.14
N TYR A 145 10.10 6.68 10.55
CA TYR A 145 10.06 5.49 9.69
C TYR A 145 8.64 4.97 9.60
N GLY A 146 7.96 5.29 8.52
CA GLY A 146 6.68 4.69 8.20
C GLY A 146 5.44 5.44 8.65
N ALA A 147 5.54 6.45 9.53
CA ALA A 147 4.37 7.25 9.91
C ALA A 147 3.67 7.91 8.71
N GLU A 148 4.42 8.32 7.70
CA GLU A 148 3.88 8.89 6.46
C GLU A 148 3.17 7.83 5.60
N LEU A 149 3.54 6.56 5.75
CA LEU A 149 2.95 5.43 5.04
C LEU A 149 1.95 4.66 5.89
N ALA A 150 1.78 5.04 7.18
CA ALA A 150 1.00 4.32 8.18
C ALA A 150 1.35 2.82 8.22
N LEU A 151 2.64 2.53 8.19
CA LEU A 151 3.13 1.17 8.36
C LEU A 151 3.28 0.88 9.85
N PRO A 152 2.74 -0.24 10.34
CA PRO A 152 2.98 -0.68 11.72
C PRO A 152 4.45 -1.01 11.91
N VAL A 153 4.94 -0.84 13.13
CA VAL A 153 6.32 -1.14 13.52
C VAL A 153 6.31 -2.34 14.45
N ASN A 154 7.31 -3.19 14.35
CA ASN A 154 7.41 -4.50 15.04
C ASN A 154 7.15 -4.50 16.55
N HIS A 155 7.15 -3.39 17.24
CA HIS A 155 6.96 -3.34 18.70
C HIS A 155 5.81 -2.46 19.15
N THR A 156 5.01 -1.95 18.23
CA THR A 156 3.95 -0.99 18.59
C THR A 156 2.70 -1.14 17.75
N SER A 157 2.69 -2.09 16.84
CA SER A 157 1.53 -2.34 15.97
C SER A 157 0.94 -1.04 15.42
N LEU A 158 -0.37 -0.86 15.42
CA LEU A 158 -1.00 0.42 15.06
C LEU A 158 -0.88 1.49 16.14
N ALA A 159 -0.46 1.17 17.36
CA ALA A 159 -0.35 2.16 18.44
C ALA A 159 0.60 3.33 18.08
N SER A 160 1.54 3.13 17.15
CA SER A 160 2.42 4.18 16.64
C SER A 160 1.82 5.02 15.51
N VAL A 161 0.74 4.57 14.91
CA VAL A 161 0.06 5.26 13.80
C VAL A 161 -0.96 6.23 14.39
N PRO A 162 -0.91 7.53 14.05
CA PRO A 162 -1.93 8.46 14.54
C PRO A 162 -3.33 8.07 14.04
N PRO A 163 -4.35 8.07 14.92
CA PRO A 163 -5.72 7.74 14.50
C PRO A 163 -6.38 8.83 13.63
N ALA A 164 -5.78 10.01 13.55
CA ALA A 164 -6.28 11.14 12.78
C ALA A 164 -5.14 11.94 12.12
N GLY A 165 -5.48 12.86 11.23
CA GLY A 165 -4.51 13.66 10.46
C GLY A 165 -4.31 13.14 9.04
N TRP A 166 -5.17 12.24 8.59
CA TRP A 166 -5.06 11.58 7.29
C TRP A 166 -5.98 12.21 6.23
N ASP A 167 -5.50 12.21 5.00
CA ASP A 167 -6.30 12.36 3.79
C ASP A 167 -6.26 11.02 3.09
N ASN A 168 -7.18 10.14 3.46
CA ASN A 168 -7.18 8.78 2.98
C ASN A 168 -8.58 8.28 2.60
N GLU A 169 -8.60 7.28 1.74
CA GLU A 169 -9.81 6.63 1.26
C GLU A 169 -9.53 5.20 0.80
N ILE A 170 -10.53 4.35 0.85
CA ILE A 170 -10.55 3.09 0.13
C ILE A 170 -11.11 3.39 -1.26
N ALA A 171 -10.38 3.02 -2.29
CA ALA A 171 -10.74 3.26 -3.67
C ALA A 171 -10.60 2.00 -4.54
N GLU A 172 -11.37 1.96 -5.62
CA GLU A 172 -11.24 1.00 -6.70
C GLU A 172 -10.55 1.67 -7.88
N LEU A 173 -9.51 1.05 -8.43
CA LEU A 173 -8.93 1.40 -9.71
C LEU A 173 -9.46 0.47 -10.79
N SER A 174 -10.11 1.01 -11.82
CA SER A 174 -10.63 0.22 -12.93
C SER A 174 -10.61 1.04 -14.26
N PRO A 175 -10.13 0.44 -15.37
CA PRO A 175 -9.32 -0.77 -15.44
C PRO A 175 -7.96 -0.59 -14.76
N VAL A 176 -7.26 -1.70 -14.45
CA VAL A 176 -5.95 -1.65 -13.78
C VAL A 176 -4.86 -1.25 -14.79
N ARG A 177 -4.83 0.02 -15.12
CA ARG A 177 -3.94 0.65 -16.12
C ARG A 177 -3.62 2.09 -15.69
N PRO A 178 -2.58 2.72 -16.28
CA PRO A 178 -2.22 4.11 -15.94
C PRO A 178 -3.34 5.14 -16.21
N ASP A 179 -4.22 4.86 -17.16
CA ASP A 179 -5.39 5.65 -17.52
C ASP A 179 -6.68 5.18 -16.81
N GLY A 180 -6.57 4.22 -15.90
CA GLY A 180 -7.68 3.72 -15.12
C GLY A 180 -8.30 4.80 -14.21
N LYS A 181 -9.61 4.68 -13.99
CA LYS A 181 -10.35 5.60 -13.12
C LYS A 181 -10.29 5.11 -11.68
N LEU A 182 -9.92 6.01 -10.76
CA LEU A 182 -10.09 5.81 -9.34
C LEU A 182 -11.50 6.21 -8.92
N THR A 183 -12.21 5.29 -8.28
CA THR A 183 -13.54 5.53 -7.70
C THR A 183 -13.46 5.33 -6.19
N THR A 184 -13.82 6.34 -5.42
CA THR A 184 -13.87 6.24 -3.95
C THR A 184 -15.00 5.31 -3.54
N LEU A 185 -14.69 4.28 -2.76
CA LEU A 185 -15.66 3.36 -2.16
C LEU A 185 -16.01 3.80 -0.74
N PHE A 186 -15.02 4.22 0.03
CA PHE A 186 -15.20 4.74 1.38
C PHE A 186 -14.17 5.81 1.68
N ARG A 187 -14.64 6.93 2.21
CA ARG A 187 -13.82 7.99 2.79
C ARG A 187 -14.35 8.31 4.18
N PRO A 188 -13.52 8.28 5.23
CA PRO A 188 -13.95 8.67 6.56
C PRO A 188 -14.44 10.13 6.56
N PRO A 189 -15.41 10.48 7.41
CA PRO A 189 -16.02 11.83 7.42
C PRO A 189 -15.04 12.94 7.83
N GLY A 190 -13.97 12.59 8.51
CA GLY A 190 -12.94 13.53 8.97
C GLY A 190 -11.57 13.22 8.42
N SER A 191 -10.57 13.41 9.27
CA SER A 191 -9.18 13.04 9.00
C SER A 191 -8.79 11.72 9.68
N GLU A 192 -9.75 10.85 9.92
CA GLU A 192 -9.57 9.58 10.60
C GLU A 192 -8.75 8.61 9.74
N TYR A 193 -8.05 7.69 10.42
CA TYR A 193 -7.34 6.62 9.76
C TYR A 193 -8.29 5.67 9.04
N VAL A 194 -7.90 5.20 7.87
CA VAL A 194 -8.47 4.03 7.20
C VAL A 194 -7.35 3.22 6.55
N GLY A 195 -7.39 1.90 6.71
CA GLY A 195 -6.36 1.02 6.15
C GLY A 195 -6.63 -0.46 6.35
N GLU A 196 -5.60 -1.26 6.09
CA GLU A 196 -5.59 -2.70 6.33
C GLU A 196 -6.79 -3.41 5.68
N ILE A 197 -6.86 -3.27 4.37
CA ILE A 197 -7.94 -3.88 3.58
C ILE A 197 -7.69 -5.37 3.43
N GLU A 198 -8.65 -6.19 3.81
CA GLU A 198 -8.66 -7.62 3.54
C GLU A 198 -9.87 -8.00 2.72
N LEU A 199 -9.66 -8.40 1.46
CA LEU A 199 -10.72 -8.82 0.55
C LEU A 199 -11.14 -10.25 0.87
N HIS A 200 -12.46 -10.48 1.01
CA HIS A 200 -13.00 -11.83 1.14
C HIS A 200 -12.71 -12.68 -0.10
N TRP A 201 -12.60 -14.02 0.06
CA TRP A 201 -12.27 -14.94 -1.04
C TRP A 201 -13.24 -14.88 -2.22
N ASN A 202 -14.50 -14.54 -1.97
CA ASN A 202 -15.51 -14.37 -3.03
C ASN A 202 -15.43 -13.01 -3.72
N ALA A 203 -14.56 -12.10 -3.25
CA ALA A 203 -14.44 -10.73 -3.72
C ALA A 203 -15.74 -9.89 -3.63
N ASP A 204 -16.69 -10.31 -2.79
CA ASP A 204 -18.00 -9.66 -2.61
C ASP A 204 -18.01 -8.64 -1.45
N ARG A 205 -17.06 -8.72 -0.52
CA ARG A 205 -16.93 -7.86 0.66
C ARG A 205 -15.48 -7.78 1.11
N LEU A 206 -15.20 -6.82 1.98
CA LEU A 206 -13.87 -6.62 2.54
C LEU A 206 -13.95 -6.17 4.00
N LEU A 207 -12.91 -6.49 4.76
CA LEU A 207 -12.64 -5.92 6.07
C LEU A 207 -11.69 -4.74 5.92
N PHE A 208 -11.80 -3.78 6.81
CA PHE A 208 -10.86 -2.67 6.92
C PHE A 208 -10.82 -2.12 8.34
N THR A 209 -9.72 -1.48 8.70
CA THR A 209 -9.59 -0.75 9.95
C THR A 209 -9.89 0.72 9.72
N SER A 210 -10.66 1.32 10.62
CA SER A 210 -10.87 2.77 10.70
C SER A 210 -10.82 3.23 12.15
N ALA A 211 -10.61 4.53 12.38
CA ALA A 211 -10.40 5.08 13.73
C ALA A 211 -11.42 6.18 14.09
N PRO A 212 -12.74 5.88 14.10
CA PRO A 212 -13.75 6.83 14.52
C PRO A 212 -13.56 7.22 16.00
N GLY A 213 -13.63 8.52 16.28
CA GLY A 213 -13.41 9.02 17.63
C GLY A 213 -12.00 8.78 18.19
N GLY A 214 -11.04 8.46 17.34
CA GLY A 214 -9.64 8.24 17.73
C GLY A 214 -9.32 6.83 18.23
N ARG A 215 -10.21 5.86 18.03
CA ARG A 215 -10.02 4.44 18.39
C ARG A 215 -10.14 3.54 17.18
N TYR A 216 -9.22 2.61 17.03
CA TYR A 216 -9.23 1.66 15.93
C TYR A 216 -10.33 0.63 16.10
N ARG A 217 -11.11 0.44 15.04
CA ARG A 217 -12.18 -0.55 14.94
C ARG A 217 -12.13 -1.25 13.61
N VAL A 218 -12.52 -2.51 13.59
CA VAL A 218 -12.67 -3.29 12.36
C VAL A 218 -14.08 -3.10 11.81
N PHE A 219 -14.13 -2.79 10.53
CA PHE A 219 -15.37 -2.64 9.75
C PHE A 219 -15.40 -3.66 8.63
N GLU A 220 -16.60 -3.96 8.17
CA GLU A 220 -16.86 -4.70 6.95
C GLU A 220 -17.73 -3.87 6.02
N MET A 221 -17.51 -3.97 4.72
CA MET A 221 -18.40 -3.44 3.70
C MET A 221 -18.42 -4.36 2.47
N ARG A 222 -19.40 -4.17 1.60
CA ARG A 222 -19.38 -4.82 0.28
C ARG A 222 -18.26 -4.23 -0.58
N SER A 223 -17.83 -5.01 -1.57
CA SER A 223 -16.77 -4.56 -2.50
C SER A 223 -17.20 -3.37 -3.39
N ASP A 224 -18.47 -3.04 -3.42
CA ASP A 224 -19.02 -1.85 -4.07
C ASP A 224 -19.07 -0.60 -3.17
N GLY A 225 -18.59 -0.70 -1.91
CA GLY A 225 -18.60 0.39 -0.93
C GLY A 225 -19.89 0.51 -0.11
N THR A 226 -20.88 -0.36 -0.32
CA THR A 226 -22.16 -0.33 0.40
C THR A 226 -22.16 -1.25 1.62
N GLY A 227 -23.16 -1.11 2.49
CA GLY A 227 -23.41 -2.02 3.61
C GLY A 227 -22.33 -1.96 4.69
N ILE A 228 -21.75 -0.80 4.92
CA ILE A 228 -20.72 -0.60 5.96
C ILE A 228 -21.29 -0.91 7.32
N ARG A 229 -20.59 -1.76 8.09
CA ARG A 229 -20.92 -2.07 9.47
C ARG A 229 -19.66 -2.24 10.30
N GLN A 230 -19.72 -1.90 11.56
CA GLN A 230 -18.67 -2.23 12.52
C GLN A 230 -18.76 -3.71 12.91
N VAL A 231 -17.62 -4.39 12.95
CA VAL A 231 -17.51 -5.81 13.32
C VAL A 231 -17.12 -5.98 14.76
N THR A 232 -16.11 -5.24 15.22
CA THR A 232 -15.60 -5.33 16.58
C THR A 232 -16.43 -4.47 17.52
N PRO A 233 -16.57 -4.89 18.80
CA PRO A 233 -17.30 -4.12 19.82
C PRO A 233 -16.70 -2.72 20.04
N ASP A 234 -17.52 -1.80 20.54
CA ASP A 234 -17.13 -0.44 20.95
C ASP A 234 -17.47 -0.12 22.42
N ASP A 235 -17.89 -1.14 23.16
CA ASP A 235 -18.23 -1.08 24.58
C ASP A 235 -17.01 -0.91 25.50
N GLN A 236 -15.81 -1.04 24.97
CA GLN A 236 -14.54 -0.84 25.65
C GLN A 236 -13.81 0.38 25.08
N PRO A 237 -13.88 1.55 25.75
CA PRO A 237 -13.39 2.81 25.19
C PRO A 237 -11.87 2.87 25.04
N ASP A 238 -11.13 2.03 25.77
CA ASP A 238 -9.66 2.00 25.76
C ASP A 238 -9.08 0.88 24.89
N VAL A 239 -9.93 0.08 24.26
CA VAL A 239 -9.50 -1.03 23.40
C VAL A 239 -9.42 -0.57 21.95
N ASP A 240 -8.35 -0.97 21.28
CA ASP A 240 -8.13 -0.83 19.84
C ASP A 240 -8.20 -2.22 19.18
N ASN A 241 -8.97 -2.32 18.10
CA ASN A 241 -9.14 -3.53 17.30
C ASN A 241 -8.81 -3.21 15.86
N PHE A 242 -7.89 -3.96 15.24
CA PHE A 242 -7.36 -3.63 13.93
C PHE A 242 -6.83 -4.87 13.21
N ASP A 243 -6.44 -4.71 11.96
CA ASP A 243 -5.68 -5.67 11.17
C ASP A 243 -6.37 -7.03 11.08
N ALA A 244 -7.55 -7.03 10.48
CA ALA A 244 -8.43 -8.20 10.47
C ALA A 244 -8.31 -9.03 9.21
N ALA A 245 -8.50 -10.34 9.33
CA ALA A 245 -8.59 -11.29 8.22
C ALA A 245 -9.77 -12.25 8.37
N TYR A 246 -10.29 -12.74 7.24
CA TYR A 246 -11.33 -13.77 7.25
C TYR A 246 -10.73 -15.14 7.53
N LEU A 247 -11.40 -15.95 8.37
CA LEU A 247 -11.07 -17.35 8.60
C LEU A 247 -11.96 -18.27 7.76
N PRO A 248 -11.47 -19.45 7.35
CA PRO A 248 -12.24 -20.40 6.54
C PRO A 248 -13.55 -20.87 7.19
N ASN A 249 -13.64 -20.82 8.52
CA ASN A 249 -14.83 -21.17 9.30
C ASN A 249 -15.88 -20.05 9.41
N GLY A 250 -15.71 -18.96 8.66
CA GLY A 250 -16.59 -17.80 8.64
C GLY A 250 -16.37 -16.80 9.79
N LYS A 251 -15.46 -17.08 10.72
CA LYS A 251 -15.06 -16.11 11.74
C LYS A 251 -14.07 -15.09 11.16
N ILE A 252 -13.83 -14.05 11.94
CA ILE A 252 -12.85 -13.00 11.65
C ILE A 252 -11.77 -13.08 12.72
N ILE A 253 -10.50 -13.08 12.33
CA ILE A 253 -9.35 -12.93 13.22
C ILE A 253 -8.83 -11.51 13.10
N PHE A 254 -8.38 -10.92 14.20
CA PHE A 254 -7.90 -9.55 14.25
C PHE A 254 -6.96 -9.33 15.44
N ALA A 255 -6.16 -8.28 15.39
CA ALA A 255 -5.32 -7.84 16.49
C ALA A 255 -6.11 -6.92 17.44
N SER A 256 -5.88 -7.08 18.75
CA SER A 256 -6.54 -6.29 19.78
C SER A 256 -5.66 -6.13 21.02
N ASN A 257 -5.70 -4.95 21.65
CA ASN A 257 -5.06 -4.71 22.93
C ASN A 257 -6.00 -4.96 24.13
N ALA A 258 -7.10 -5.69 23.92
CA ALA A 258 -8.08 -6.03 24.97
C ALA A 258 -7.52 -6.89 26.11
N SER A 259 -6.32 -7.45 25.95
CA SER A 259 -5.60 -8.13 27.03
C SER A 259 -5.13 -7.17 28.13
N TYR A 260 -5.06 -5.86 27.85
CA TYR A 260 -4.51 -4.82 28.73
C TYR A 260 -3.08 -5.11 29.23
N GLN A 261 -2.35 -5.95 28.51
CA GLN A 261 -0.94 -6.21 28.77
C GLN A 261 -0.08 -5.06 28.25
N ALA A 262 1.04 -4.83 28.91
CA ALA A 262 1.99 -3.83 28.50
C ALA A 262 3.32 -4.47 28.10
N VAL A 263 3.97 -3.94 27.07
CA VAL A 263 5.30 -4.37 26.65
C VAL A 263 6.32 -4.09 27.76
N PRO A 264 6.96 -5.11 28.37
CA PRO A 264 7.82 -4.92 29.54
C PRO A 264 9.02 -3.99 29.27
N CYS A 265 9.66 -4.11 28.11
CA CYS A 265 10.83 -3.31 27.75
C CYS A 265 10.50 -1.83 27.47
N TRP A 266 9.23 -1.45 27.43
CA TRP A 266 8.76 -0.08 27.22
C TRP A 266 8.21 0.57 28.50
N ASN A 267 8.52 0.02 29.66
CA ASN A 267 8.06 0.51 30.99
C ASN A 267 6.52 0.65 31.07
N GLY A 268 5.78 -0.21 30.40
CA GLY A 268 4.32 -0.19 30.39
C GLY A 268 3.67 0.94 29.61
N LEU A 269 4.43 1.67 28.80
CA LEU A 269 3.92 2.80 27.99
C LEU A 269 3.22 2.36 26.70
N GLN A 270 3.39 1.10 26.30
CA GLN A 270 2.77 0.50 25.12
C GLN A 270 1.98 -0.73 25.52
N THR A 271 0.77 -0.81 25.02
CA THR A 271 -0.08 -2.00 25.18
C THR A 271 0.28 -3.04 24.12
N VAL A 272 0.27 -4.29 24.51
CA VAL A 272 0.48 -5.44 23.62
C VAL A 272 -0.80 -5.71 22.85
N ALA A 273 -0.70 -5.92 21.56
CA ALA A 273 -1.78 -6.51 20.77
C ALA A 273 -1.59 -8.02 20.71
N CYS A 274 -2.67 -8.75 20.96
CA CYS A 274 -2.77 -10.19 20.74
C CYS A 274 -3.81 -10.49 19.68
N LEU A 275 -3.80 -11.69 19.15
CA LEU A 275 -4.81 -12.12 18.18
C LEU A 275 -6.09 -12.57 18.89
N TYR A 276 -7.20 -12.13 18.35
CA TYR A 276 -8.56 -12.48 18.77
C TYR A 276 -9.36 -13.01 17.59
N SER A 277 -10.37 -13.80 17.87
CA SER A 277 -11.39 -14.17 16.88
C SER A 277 -12.76 -13.69 17.33
N ILE A 278 -13.62 -13.39 16.33
CA ILE A 278 -15.00 -12.97 16.57
C ILE A 278 -15.91 -13.61 15.50
N GLY A 279 -17.17 -13.79 15.84
CA GLY A 279 -18.19 -14.23 14.87
C GLY A 279 -18.47 -13.17 13.81
N PRO A 280 -19.01 -13.55 12.64
CA PRO A 280 -19.39 -12.61 11.60
C PRO A 280 -20.50 -11.64 12.03
N ASP A 281 -21.22 -11.96 13.09
CA ASP A 281 -22.26 -11.14 13.73
C ASP A 281 -21.71 -10.16 14.79
N GLY A 282 -20.39 -10.12 14.97
CA GLY A 282 -19.73 -9.28 15.98
C GLY A 282 -19.82 -9.84 17.41
N LYS A 283 -20.15 -11.12 17.57
CA LYS A 283 -20.28 -11.77 18.89
C LYS A 283 -19.24 -12.86 19.13
N GLY A 284 -19.10 -13.26 20.41
CA GLY A 284 -18.22 -14.35 20.78
C GLY A 284 -16.74 -14.04 20.59
N MET A 285 -16.31 -12.83 20.90
CA MET A 285 -14.90 -12.44 20.89
C MET A 285 -14.10 -13.36 21.83
N ARG A 286 -12.99 -13.89 21.31
CA ARG A 286 -12.12 -14.81 22.05
C ARG A 286 -10.66 -14.53 21.73
N GLN A 287 -9.82 -14.42 22.76
CA GLN A 287 -8.37 -14.33 22.64
C GLN A 287 -7.79 -15.66 22.14
N LEU A 288 -6.84 -15.60 21.23
CA LEU A 288 -6.16 -16.74 20.61
C LEU A 288 -4.69 -16.86 21.00
N THR A 289 -4.01 -15.71 21.15
CA THR A 289 -2.59 -15.66 21.53
C THR A 289 -2.42 -14.92 22.84
N PHE A 290 -1.33 -15.20 23.57
CA PHE A 290 -1.11 -14.76 24.95
C PHE A 290 0.33 -14.29 25.18
N ASP A 291 1.01 -13.88 24.11
CA ASP A 291 2.40 -13.47 24.17
C ASP A 291 2.59 -12.12 24.86
N GLN A 292 3.81 -11.87 25.33
CA GLN A 292 4.19 -10.59 25.95
C GLN A 292 4.62 -9.54 24.94
N ASP A 293 4.92 -9.97 23.72
CA ASP A 293 5.19 -9.13 22.56
C ASP A 293 3.97 -9.09 21.63
N GLU A 294 4.05 -8.30 20.59
CA GLU A 294 2.91 -8.07 19.72
C GLU A 294 2.68 -9.17 18.70
N ASP A 295 1.46 -9.68 18.66
CA ASP A 295 0.92 -10.52 17.62
C ASP A 295 -0.02 -9.69 16.75
N SER A 296 0.36 -9.46 15.51
CA SER A 296 -0.40 -8.62 14.58
C SER A 296 -0.25 -9.10 13.13
N GLN A 297 -0.96 -8.45 12.22
CA GLN A 297 -0.91 -8.72 10.77
C GLN A 297 -1.22 -10.18 10.38
N PRO A 298 -2.32 -10.78 10.89
CA PRO A 298 -2.62 -12.16 10.60
C PRO A 298 -2.90 -12.37 9.11
N VAL A 299 -2.17 -13.32 8.52
CA VAL A 299 -2.38 -13.74 7.14
C VAL A 299 -2.86 -15.18 7.13
N VAL A 300 -4.03 -15.42 6.55
CA VAL A 300 -4.63 -16.76 6.47
C VAL A 300 -4.18 -17.47 5.19
N LEU A 301 -3.48 -18.58 5.36
CA LEU A 301 -3.01 -19.42 4.25
C LEU A 301 -4.14 -20.28 3.68
N ASN A 302 -3.96 -20.79 2.45
CA ASN A 302 -4.90 -21.73 1.81
C ASN A 302 -5.10 -23.04 2.58
N THR A 303 -4.17 -23.37 3.48
CA THR A 303 -4.26 -24.52 4.39
C THR A 303 -5.14 -24.25 5.62
N GLY A 304 -5.55 -23.01 5.84
CA GLY A 304 -6.23 -22.56 7.05
C GLY A 304 -5.29 -22.19 8.20
N GLN A 305 -3.99 -22.31 8.02
CA GLN A 305 -2.99 -21.83 8.97
C GLN A 305 -2.94 -20.30 8.95
N VAL A 306 -2.59 -19.72 10.08
CA VAL A 306 -2.40 -18.27 10.23
C VAL A 306 -0.92 -17.99 10.45
N LEU A 307 -0.37 -17.09 9.64
CA LEU A 307 0.92 -16.46 9.88
C LEU A 307 0.68 -15.12 10.60
N TYR A 308 1.50 -14.79 11.58
CA TYR A 308 1.42 -13.52 12.34
C TYR A 308 2.79 -13.18 12.93
#